data_4631e4da614e4bdc1e9a463a89fa8c00
#
_entry.id   4631e4da614e4bdc1e9a463a89fa8c00
#
_cell.length_a   1.000
_cell.length_b   1.000
_cell.length_c   1.000
_cell.angle_alpha   90.00
_cell.angle_beta   90.00
_cell.angle_gamma   90.00
#
_symmetry.space_group_name_H-M   'P 1'
#
loop_
_entity.id
_entity.type
_entity.pdbx_description
1 polymer ?
#
loop_
_entity_poly.entity_id
_entity_poly.type
_entity_poly.pdbx_seq_one_letter_code
_entity_poly.pdbx_strand_id
1 'polypeptide(L)' 'MAEPLYIDSGELTADEILDHLRDGRRIVVRAEMLGGTHEVTLRHDGKIFYCDTPTTLHKHEDEAGMRACVTKMGYAKE' A
#
# COMPACT_ATOMS: atom_id res chain seq x y z
N MET A 1 -3.83 -13.19 14.39
CA MET A 1 -3.56 -12.02 13.55
C MET A 1 -2.82 -12.45 12.29
N ALA A 2 -3.22 -11.91 11.16
CA ALA A 2 -2.54 -12.21 9.91
C ALA A 2 -1.16 -11.54 9.89
N GLU A 3 -0.16 -12.25 9.37
CA GLU A 3 1.15 -11.67 9.18
C GLU A 3 1.12 -10.68 8.03
N PRO A 4 1.98 -9.64 8.07
CA PRO A 4 2.08 -8.71 6.93
C PRO A 4 2.48 -9.44 5.66
N LEU A 5 1.95 -9.00 4.55
CA LEU A 5 2.32 -9.51 3.24
C LEU A 5 3.42 -8.61 2.66
N TYR A 6 4.56 -9.20 2.34
CA TYR A 6 5.68 -8.46 1.76
C TYR A 6 5.68 -8.64 0.25
N ILE A 7 5.63 -7.54 -0.49
CA ILE A 7 5.61 -7.56 -1.95
C ILE A 7 6.59 -6.52 -2.51
N ASP A 8 6.96 -6.70 -3.76
CA ASP A 8 7.71 -5.68 -4.49
C ASP A 8 6.71 -4.76 -5.20
N SER A 9 7.12 -3.51 -5.45
CA SER A 9 6.25 -2.59 -6.19
C SER A 9 5.96 -3.17 -7.56
N GLY A 10 4.68 -3.12 -7.97
CA GLY A 10 4.24 -3.68 -9.24
C GLY A 10 3.98 -5.18 -9.21
N GLU A 11 4.01 -5.82 -8.05
CA GLU A 11 3.75 -7.26 -7.95
C GLU A 11 2.26 -7.58 -7.93
N LEU A 12 1.47 -6.75 -7.28
CA LEU A 12 0.02 -6.91 -7.19
C LEU A 12 -0.71 -5.77 -7.87
N THR A 13 -1.90 -6.05 -8.40
CA THR A 13 -2.77 -4.99 -8.92
C THR A 13 -3.38 -4.19 -7.79
N ALA A 14 -3.93 -3.01 -8.10
CA ALA A 14 -4.62 -2.19 -7.10
C ALA A 14 -5.79 -2.96 -6.48
N ASP A 15 -6.53 -3.72 -7.27
CA ASP A 15 -7.64 -4.54 -6.76
C ASP A 15 -7.16 -5.58 -5.77
N GLU A 16 -6.07 -6.27 -6.07
CA GLU A 16 -5.50 -7.27 -5.17
C GLU A 16 -5.03 -6.63 -3.86
N ILE A 17 -4.36 -5.48 -3.96
CA ILE A 17 -3.90 -4.74 -2.78
C ILE A 17 -5.10 -4.36 -1.90
N LEU A 18 -6.14 -3.78 -2.51
CA LEU A 18 -7.32 -3.35 -1.75
C LEU A 18 -8.05 -4.53 -1.11
N ASP A 19 -8.12 -5.68 -1.79
CA ASP A 19 -8.73 -6.87 -1.22
C ASP A 19 -8.04 -7.31 0.06
N HIS A 20 -6.71 -7.35 0.06
CA HIS A 20 -5.94 -7.70 1.26
C HIS A 20 -6.15 -6.68 2.37
N LEU A 21 -6.18 -5.40 2.03
CA LEU A 21 -6.37 -4.34 3.03
C LEU A 21 -7.77 -4.41 3.65
N ARG A 22 -8.80 -4.70 2.86
CA ARG A 22 -10.15 -4.86 3.38
C ARG A 22 -10.27 -6.04 4.33
N ASP A 23 -9.45 -7.08 4.11
CA ASP A 23 -9.40 -8.23 5.02
C ASP A 23 -8.60 -7.93 6.29
N GLY A 24 -8.09 -6.72 6.43
CA GLY A 24 -7.32 -6.32 7.61
C GLY A 24 -5.85 -6.70 7.54
N ARG A 25 -5.38 -7.13 6.39
CA ARG A 25 -3.99 -7.53 6.22
C ARG A 25 -3.14 -6.33 5.86
N ARG A 26 -2.00 -6.20 6.52
CA ARG A 26 -1.02 -5.17 6.15
C ARG A 26 -0.21 -5.64 4.96
N ILE A 27 0.15 -4.70 4.10
CA ILE A 27 1.04 -4.99 2.97
C ILE A 27 2.26 -4.09 3.11
N VAL A 28 3.44 -4.70 3.08
CA VAL A 28 4.70 -3.96 3.05
C VAL A 28 5.22 -4.03 1.62
N VAL A 29 5.25 -2.88 0.96
CA VAL A 29 5.72 -2.77 -0.42
C VAL A 29 7.16 -2.33 -0.42
N ARG A 30 8.02 -3.10 -1.07
CA ARG A 30 9.40 -2.70 -1.28
C ARG A 30 9.47 -1.92 -2.59
N ALA A 31 9.83 -0.66 -2.50
CA ALA A 31 9.91 0.22 -3.66
C ALA A 31 11.32 0.75 -3.81
N GLU A 32 11.83 0.72 -5.04
CA GLU A 32 13.11 1.33 -5.35
C GLU A 32 12.88 2.81 -5.67
N MET A 33 13.62 3.64 -4.97
CA MET A 33 13.57 5.09 -5.17
C MET A 33 14.99 5.61 -5.32
N LEU A 34 15.12 6.85 -5.73
CA LEU A 34 16.40 7.52 -5.79
C LEU A 34 17.11 7.42 -4.43
N GLY A 35 18.27 6.82 -4.42
CA GLY A 35 19.03 6.65 -3.19
C GLY A 35 18.84 5.32 -2.49
N GLY A 36 18.04 4.39 -3.02
CA GLY A 36 17.96 3.05 -2.46
C GLY A 36 16.57 2.46 -2.42
N THR A 37 16.41 1.37 -1.66
CA THR A 37 15.16 0.67 -1.51
C THR A 37 14.45 1.16 -0.25
N HIS A 38 13.16 1.44 -0.35
CA HIS A 38 12.33 1.86 0.78
C HIS A 38 11.17 0.90 0.96
N GLU A 39 10.73 0.74 2.20
CA GLU A 39 9.54 -0.03 2.51
C GLU A 39 8.39 0.90 2.83
N VAL A 40 7.24 0.63 2.23
CA VAL A 40 6.01 1.38 2.46
C VAL A 40 4.98 0.42 3.03
N THR A 41 4.38 0.80 4.16
CA THR A 41 3.37 -0.04 4.79
C THR A 41 1.97 0.46 4.42
N LEU A 42 1.18 -0.44 3.85
CA LEU A 42 -0.21 -0.16 3.52
C LEU A 42 -1.10 -0.89 4.52
N ARG A 43 -2.11 -0.21 5.04
CA ARG A 43 -3.03 -0.81 6.01
C ARG A 43 -4.39 -0.13 5.98
N HIS A 44 -5.39 -0.80 6.55
CA HIS A 44 -6.76 -0.31 6.69
C HIS A 44 -7.24 -0.62 8.11
N ASP A 45 -7.78 0.38 8.80
CA ASP A 45 -8.22 0.22 10.19
C ASP A 45 -9.74 0.00 10.33
N GLY A 46 -10.44 -0.24 9.24
CA GLY A 46 -11.89 -0.36 9.19
C GLY A 46 -12.58 0.91 8.70
N LYS A 47 -11.89 2.03 8.67
CA LYS A 47 -12.42 3.31 8.19
C LYS A 47 -11.48 4.01 7.23
N ILE A 48 -10.20 4.05 7.57
CA ILE A 48 -9.19 4.83 6.84
C ILE A 48 -8.15 3.88 6.26
N PHE A 49 -7.77 4.15 5.02
CA PHE A 49 -6.62 3.50 4.39
C PHE A 49 -5.38 4.33 4.64
N TYR A 50 -4.29 3.68 5.01
CA TYR A 50 -3.03 4.36 5.30
C TYR A 50 -1.94 3.89 4.37
N CYS A 51 -1.16 4.84 3.90
CA CYS A 51 0.07 4.58 3.15
C CYS A 51 1.21 5.23 3.93
N ASP A 52 1.93 4.43 4.70
CA ASP A 52 2.99 4.92 5.58
C ASP A 52 4.33 4.79 4.87
N THR A 53 4.83 5.92 4.38
CA THR A 53 6.14 6.00 3.72
C THR A 53 7.19 6.43 4.73
N PRO A 54 8.49 6.30 4.40
CA PRO A 54 9.56 6.73 5.32
C PRO A 54 9.50 8.21 5.71
N THR A 55 8.87 9.04 4.91
CA THR A 55 8.85 10.49 5.15
C THR A 55 7.46 11.05 5.43
N THR A 56 6.40 10.35 5.06
CA THR A 56 5.04 10.88 5.14
C THR A 56 4.02 9.78 5.36
N LEU A 57 3.02 10.07 6.18
CA LEU A 57 1.86 9.19 6.32
C LEU A 57 0.71 9.77 5.51
N HIS A 58 0.28 9.06 4.48
CA HIS A 58 -0.88 9.42 3.67
C HIS A 58 -2.11 8.71 4.19
N LYS A 59 -3.22 9.43 4.32
CA LYS A 59 -4.50 8.90 4.78
C LYS A 59 -5.54 9.09 3.70
N HIS A 60 -6.31 8.06 3.42
CA HIS A 60 -7.39 8.12 2.43
C HIS A 60 -8.68 7.60 3.04
N GLU A 61 -9.75 8.36 2.93
CA GLU A 61 -11.03 8.03 3.56
C GLU A 61 -11.81 6.97 2.79
N ASP A 62 -11.46 6.72 1.52
CA ASP A 62 -12.17 5.75 0.70
C ASP A 62 -11.23 4.97 -0.20
N GLU A 63 -11.78 3.91 -0.81
CA GLU A 63 -11.01 3.06 -1.72
C GLU A 63 -10.49 3.79 -2.93
N ALA A 64 -11.29 4.71 -3.47
CA ALA A 64 -10.90 5.45 -4.68
C ALA A 64 -9.63 6.26 -4.42
N GLY A 65 -9.54 6.90 -3.26
CA GLY A 65 -8.35 7.65 -2.87
C GLY A 65 -7.14 6.75 -2.70
N MET A 66 -7.32 5.60 -2.03
CA MET A 66 -6.23 4.65 -1.84
C MET A 66 -5.79 4.03 -3.16
N ARG A 67 -6.74 3.68 -4.03
CA ARG A 67 -6.45 3.14 -5.36
C ARG A 67 -5.62 4.14 -6.18
N ALA A 68 -6.01 5.39 -6.17
CA ALA A 68 -5.27 6.45 -6.87
C ALA A 68 -3.86 6.58 -6.32
N CYS A 69 -3.71 6.50 -5.00
CA CYS A 69 -2.41 6.61 -4.35
C CYS A 69 -1.47 5.47 -4.77
N VAL A 70 -1.89 4.21 -4.64
CA VAL A 70 -1.03 3.07 -4.96
C VAL A 70 -0.69 3.02 -6.45
N THR A 71 -1.61 3.49 -7.30
CA THR A 71 -1.37 3.55 -8.74
C THR A 71 -0.37 4.66 -9.08
N LYS A 72 -0.59 5.85 -8.53
CA LYS A 72 0.25 7.02 -8.79
C LYS A 72 1.68 6.79 -8.29
N MET A 73 1.82 6.16 -7.13
CA MET A 73 3.13 5.94 -6.53
C MET A 73 3.86 4.74 -7.14
N GLY A 74 3.20 3.99 -8.02
CA GLY A 74 3.82 2.84 -8.67
C GLY A 74 3.88 1.59 -7.82
N TYR A 75 3.16 1.54 -6.71
CA TYR A 75 3.12 0.36 -5.85
C TYR A 75 2.27 -0.75 -6.45
N ALA A 76 1.24 -0.38 -7.18
CA ALA A 76 0.35 -1.33 -7.81
C ALA A 76 0.79 -1.62 -9.24
N LYS A 77 0.56 -2.87 -9.65
CA LYS A 77 0.76 -3.30 -11.03
C LYS A 77 -0.33 -2.69 -11.91
N GLU A 78 0.05 -2.19 -13.06
CA GLU A 78 -0.88 -1.66 -14.04
C GLU A 78 -1.60 -2.76 -14.80
#